data_b637d63fd97556e182a51c762423ad9e
#
_entry.id   b637d63fd97556e182a51c762423ad9e
#
_cell.length_a   1.000
_cell.length_b   1.000
_cell.length_c   1.000
_cell.angle_alpha   90.00
_cell.angle_beta   90.00
_cell.angle_gamma   90.00
#
_symmetry.space_group_name_H-M   'P 1'
#
loop_
_entity.id
_entity.type
_entity.pdbx_description
1 polymer ?
#
loop_
_entity_poly.entity_id
_entity_poly.type
_entity_poly.pdbx_seq_one_letter_code
_entity_poly.pdbx_strand_id
1 'polypeptide(L)'
;ERDAVLANVMKRHDKFPLFVKPTAQGSSVGIRKVKDESELQEAMDYAFEFGDAIMVEKAIVGREYEIALLDNQGEVLISEVGEISTADWYDYDSKYTNDTAVLTAPSETIAPALAGHMKEHALKAARVLRLRGMARVDFLMEKSTGRFALNEINTLPGFTSISMFPMLMAAAGVDMKQLVNRLVDAALERAKPSAGSA
;
A
#
# COMPACT_ATOMS: atom_id res chain seq x y z
N GLU A 1 14.39 -1.23 29.21
CA GLU A 1 13.55 -0.51 28.22
C GLU A 1 13.18 -1.43 27.05
N ARG A 2 14.15 -2.16 26.46
CA ARG A 2 13.90 -3.14 25.37
C ARG A 2 12.94 -4.24 25.78
N ASP A 3 13.12 -4.88 26.92
CA ASP A 3 12.25 -5.95 27.42
C ASP A 3 10.79 -5.49 27.60
N ALA A 4 10.60 -4.22 27.99
CA ALA A 4 9.27 -3.63 28.11
C ALA A 4 8.60 -3.44 26.73
N VAL A 5 9.38 -3.12 25.68
CA VAL A 5 8.86 -3.02 24.32
C VAL A 5 8.47 -4.38 23.80
N LEU A 6 9.33 -5.39 23.95
CA LEU A 6 9.03 -6.78 23.56
C LEU A 6 7.76 -7.29 24.27
N ALA A 7 7.67 -7.11 25.58
CA ALA A 7 6.49 -7.50 26.36
C ALA A 7 5.22 -6.79 25.86
N ASN A 8 5.31 -5.52 25.46
CA ASN A 8 4.17 -4.78 24.91
C ASN A 8 3.77 -5.31 23.52
N VAL A 9 4.74 -5.64 22.65
CA VAL A 9 4.48 -6.27 21.36
C VAL A 9 3.78 -7.60 21.56
N MET A 10 4.29 -8.46 22.43
CA MET A 10 3.72 -9.78 22.73
C MET A 10 2.32 -9.69 23.35
N LYS A 11 2.06 -8.66 24.13
CA LYS A 11 0.71 -8.40 24.67
C LYS A 11 -0.32 -8.04 23.59
N ARG A 12 0.13 -7.40 22.50
CA ARG A 12 -0.74 -6.98 21.39
C ARG A 12 -0.87 -8.02 20.31
N HIS A 13 0.17 -8.85 20.15
CA HIS A 13 0.26 -9.87 19.11
C HIS A 13 0.53 -11.23 19.73
N ASP A 14 -0.54 -11.99 19.94
CA ASP A 14 -0.52 -13.33 20.54
C ASP A 14 -0.21 -14.46 19.54
N LYS A 15 -0.08 -14.13 18.26
CA LYS A 15 0.09 -15.09 17.17
C LYS A 15 1.16 -14.65 16.17
N PHE A 16 1.95 -15.63 15.75
CA PHE A 16 2.91 -15.51 14.67
C PHE A 16 2.34 -16.11 13.37
N PRO A 17 2.91 -15.80 12.20
CA PRO A 17 4.05 -14.91 12.00
C PRO A 17 3.67 -13.42 12.12
N LEU A 18 4.68 -12.60 12.44
CA LEU A 18 4.60 -11.14 12.42
C LEU A 18 5.49 -10.58 11.31
N PHE A 19 5.22 -9.34 10.89
CA PHE A 19 6.14 -8.55 10.10
C PHE A 19 6.66 -7.38 10.94
N VAL A 20 7.96 -7.14 10.85
CA VAL A 20 8.62 -5.96 11.43
C VAL A 20 9.15 -5.13 10.27
N LYS A 21 8.79 -3.85 10.21
CA LYS A 21 9.16 -2.97 9.10
C LYS A 21 9.42 -1.52 9.57
N PRO A 22 10.32 -0.78 8.90
CA PRO A 22 10.42 0.67 9.09
C PRO A 22 9.13 1.34 8.63
N THR A 23 8.76 2.46 9.26
CA THR A 23 7.51 3.17 8.93
C THR A 23 7.59 4.02 7.67
N ALA A 24 8.79 4.34 7.18
CA ALA A 24 9.02 5.31 6.10
C ALA A 24 9.90 4.76 4.96
N GLN A 25 9.97 3.44 4.81
CA GLN A 25 10.70 2.81 3.70
C GLN A 25 9.73 2.17 2.70
N GLY A 26 10.24 1.98 1.47
CA GLY A 26 9.54 1.28 0.40
C GLY A 26 10.31 0.05 -0.08
N SER A 27 9.76 -0.65 -1.08
CA SER A 27 10.43 -1.78 -1.77
C SER A 27 10.93 -2.87 -0.82
N SER A 28 10.21 -3.12 0.25
CA SER A 28 10.55 -4.11 1.31
C SER A 28 11.91 -3.90 2.02
N VAL A 29 12.52 -2.73 1.89
CA VAL A 29 13.77 -2.41 2.59
C VAL A 29 13.56 -2.40 4.09
N GLY A 30 14.36 -3.18 4.82
CA GLY A 30 14.28 -3.27 6.29
C GLY A 30 13.12 -4.12 6.83
N ILE A 31 12.37 -4.82 5.97
CA ILE A 31 11.28 -5.69 6.39
C ILE A 31 11.80 -7.07 6.76
N ARG A 32 11.32 -7.61 7.88
CA ARG A 32 11.54 -9.01 8.28
C ARG A 32 10.26 -9.70 8.70
N LYS A 33 10.09 -10.94 8.25
CA LYS A 33 9.05 -11.85 8.72
C LYS A 33 9.58 -12.63 9.91
N VAL A 34 8.87 -12.55 11.01
CA VAL A 34 9.20 -13.16 12.30
C VAL A 34 8.28 -14.35 12.53
N LYS A 35 8.84 -15.52 12.72
CA LYS A 35 8.09 -16.78 12.86
C LYS A 35 7.75 -17.12 14.31
N ASP A 36 8.56 -16.64 15.24
CA ASP A 36 8.38 -16.81 16.68
C ASP A 36 9.04 -15.69 17.49
N GLU A 37 8.86 -15.69 18.80
CA GLU A 37 9.35 -14.64 19.70
C GLU A 37 10.88 -14.49 19.69
N SER A 38 11.61 -15.58 19.45
CA SER A 38 13.08 -15.55 19.48
C SER A 38 13.70 -14.70 18.37
N GLU A 39 13.02 -14.56 17.23
CA GLU A 39 13.46 -13.76 16.09
C GLU A 39 13.09 -12.27 16.22
N LEU A 40 12.18 -11.91 17.15
CA LEU A 40 11.57 -10.58 17.17
C LEU A 40 12.58 -9.47 17.46
N GLN A 41 13.49 -9.69 18.40
CA GLN A 41 14.48 -8.67 18.78
C GLN A 41 15.42 -8.35 17.62
N GLU A 42 15.96 -9.38 16.96
CA GLU A 42 16.85 -9.21 15.81
C GLU A 42 16.13 -8.48 14.66
N ALA A 43 14.88 -8.84 14.40
CA ALA A 43 14.08 -8.20 13.37
C ALA A 43 13.82 -6.71 13.66
N MET A 44 13.59 -6.35 14.92
CA MET A 44 13.41 -4.96 15.35
C MET A 44 14.71 -4.17 15.21
N ASP A 45 15.83 -4.72 15.69
CA ASP A 45 17.14 -4.08 15.59
C ASP A 45 17.50 -3.85 14.10
N TYR A 46 17.26 -4.83 13.23
CA TYR A 46 17.46 -4.70 11.80
C TYR A 46 16.57 -3.60 11.17
N ALA A 47 15.28 -3.55 11.51
CA ALA A 47 14.40 -2.55 10.96
C ALA A 47 14.79 -1.12 11.39
N PHE A 48 15.34 -0.94 12.59
CA PHE A 48 15.85 0.34 13.06
C PHE A 48 17.13 0.83 12.34
N GLU A 49 17.83 -0.03 11.59
CA GLU A 49 18.93 0.42 10.71
C GLU A 49 18.42 1.29 9.54
N PHE A 50 17.11 1.19 9.22
CA PHE A 50 16.49 1.85 8.07
C PHE A 50 15.51 2.99 8.44
N GLY A 51 15.35 3.29 9.72
CA GLY A 51 14.48 4.39 10.15
C GLY A 51 14.37 4.53 11.66
N ASP A 52 13.92 5.70 12.10
CA ASP A 52 13.80 6.05 13.52
C ASP A 52 12.53 5.45 14.18
N ALA A 53 11.61 4.95 13.38
CA ALA A 53 10.38 4.32 13.84
C ALA A 53 10.11 3.03 13.07
N ILE A 54 9.65 2.02 13.79
CA ILE A 54 9.29 0.72 13.21
C ILE A 54 7.84 0.37 13.53
N MET A 55 7.27 -0.51 12.75
CA MET A 55 5.96 -1.08 12.93
C MET A 55 6.05 -2.59 13.03
N VAL A 56 5.29 -3.16 13.97
CA VAL A 56 5.12 -4.62 14.10
C VAL A 56 3.67 -4.94 13.77
N GLU A 57 3.47 -5.82 12.81
CA GLU A 57 2.15 -6.15 12.27
C GLU A 57 1.92 -7.66 12.26
N LYS A 58 0.67 -8.07 12.40
CA LYS A 58 0.25 -9.45 12.14
C LYS A 58 0.41 -9.75 10.63
N ALA A 59 1.02 -10.87 10.30
CA ALA A 59 1.04 -11.32 8.91
C ALA A 59 -0.37 -11.70 8.44
N ILE A 60 -0.79 -11.10 7.34
CA ILE A 60 -2.05 -11.43 6.66
C ILE A 60 -1.72 -12.34 5.49
N VAL A 61 -2.17 -13.59 5.57
CA VAL A 61 -2.02 -14.56 4.48
C VAL A 61 -3.26 -14.48 3.60
N GLY A 62 -3.07 -13.99 2.39
CA GLY A 62 -4.21 -13.79 1.53
C GLY A 62 -3.88 -13.11 0.21
N ARG A 63 -4.79 -12.33 -0.32
CA ARG A 63 -4.65 -11.59 -1.58
C ARG A 63 -4.24 -10.15 -1.34
N GLU A 64 -3.52 -9.60 -2.29
CA GLU A 64 -3.17 -8.20 -2.32
C GLU A 64 -3.97 -7.49 -3.40
N TYR A 65 -4.56 -6.36 -3.02
CA TYR A 65 -5.35 -5.52 -3.90
C TYR A 65 -4.83 -4.10 -3.87
N GLU A 66 -4.86 -3.45 -5.01
CA GLU A 66 -4.37 -2.07 -5.16
C GLU A 66 -5.44 -1.18 -5.80
N ILE A 67 -5.49 0.07 -5.37
CA ILE A 67 -6.39 1.09 -5.89
C ILE A 67 -5.57 2.34 -6.20
N ALA A 68 -5.72 2.86 -7.42
CA ALA A 68 -5.10 4.11 -7.82
C ALA A 68 -6.04 5.30 -7.55
N LEU A 69 -5.47 6.36 -6.99
CA LEU A 69 -6.13 7.64 -6.75
C LEU A 69 -5.40 8.74 -7.51
N LEU A 70 -6.14 9.62 -8.17
CA LEU A 70 -5.62 10.79 -8.85
C LEU A 70 -6.45 12.01 -8.46
N ASP A 71 -5.80 13.01 -7.85
CA ASP A 71 -6.42 14.30 -7.56
C ASP A 71 -6.66 15.05 -8.88
N ASN A 72 -7.91 15.30 -9.18
CA ASN A 72 -8.35 16.05 -10.35
C ASN A 72 -8.96 17.37 -9.90
N GLN A 73 -8.10 18.32 -9.49
CA GLN A 73 -8.49 19.68 -9.12
C GLN A 73 -9.56 19.75 -8.01
N GLY A 74 -9.41 18.88 -6.99
CA GLY A 74 -10.32 18.82 -5.83
C GLY A 74 -11.33 17.68 -5.89
N GLU A 75 -11.52 17.06 -7.03
CA GLU A 75 -12.23 15.80 -7.18
C GLU A 75 -11.22 14.66 -7.33
N VAL A 76 -11.36 13.61 -6.53
CA VAL A 76 -10.46 12.45 -6.59
C VAL A 76 -11.03 11.43 -7.54
N LEU A 77 -10.35 11.21 -8.67
CA LEU A 77 -10.60 10.07 -9.53
C LEU A 77 -10.07 8.80 -8.84
N ILE A 78 -10.90 7.79 -8.76
CA ILE A 78 -10.58 6.49 -8.18
C ILE A 78 -10.71 5.39 -9.24
N SER A 79 -9.71 4.52 -9.33
CA SER A 79 -9.76 3.38 -10.24
C SER A 79 -10.67 2.25 -9.74
N GLU A 80 -10.87 1.25 -10.58
CA GLU A 80 -11.29 -0.07 -10.13
C GLU A 80 -10.17 -0.71 -9.28
N VAL A 81 -10.50 -1.80 -8.59
CA VAL A 81 -9.55 -2.55 -7.76
C VAL A 81 -8.69 -3.42 -8.66
N GLY A 82 -7.37 -3.32 -8.56
CA GLY A 82 -6.44 -4.28 -9.15
C GLY A 82 -6.05 -5.36 -8.18
N GLU A 83 -5.53 -6.46 -8.70
CA GLU A 83 -5.09 -7.61 -7.91
C GLU A 83 -3.68 -8.00 -8.28
N ILE A 84 -2.87 -8.28 -7.26
CA ILE A 84 -1.58 -8.92 -7.40
C ILE A 84 -1.74 -10.37 -6.97
N SER A 85 -1.59 -11.29 -7.91
CA SER A 85 -1.56 -12.71 -7.61
C SER A 85 -0.15 -13.25 -7.81
N THR A 86 0.35 -13.98 -6.81
CA THR A 86 1.59 -14.75 -6.89
C THR A 86 1.25 -16.22 -6.96
N ALA A 87 2.03 -17.00 -7.72
CA ALA A 87 1.81 -18.44 -7.87
C ALA A 87 1.90 -19.18 -6.54
N ASP A 88 2.72 -18.69 -5.61
CA ASP A 88 2.90 -19.25 -4.28
C ASP A 88 2.46 -18.26 -3.21
N TRP A 89 1.37 -18.60 -2.53
CA TRP A 89 0.75 -17.85 -1.44
C TRP A 89 1.62 -17.76 -0.17
N TYR A 90 2.76 -18.39 -0.13
CA TYR A 90 3.52 -18.64 1.09
C TYR A 90 4.83 -17.87 1.22
N ASP A 91 5.30 -17.21 0.15
CA ASP A 91 6.63 -16.62 0.18
C ASP A 91 6.63 -15.14 -0.19
N TYR A 92 6.59 -14.29 0.87
CA TYR A 92 6.79 -12.85 0.72
C TYR A 92 8.19 -12.53 0.17
N ASP A 93 9.16 -13.41 0.44
CA ASP A 93 10.53 -13.28 -0.08
C ASP A 93 10.58 -13.54 -1.60
N SER A 94 9.64 -14.29 -2.16
CA SER A 94 9.57 -14.57 -3.60
C SER A 94 9.05 -13.41 -4.44
N LYS A 95 8.39 -12.42 -3.84
CA LYS A 95 7.87 -11.24 -4.54
C LYS A 95 8.95 -10.44 -5.28
N TYR A 96 10.20 -10.54 -4.84
CA TYR A 96 11.33 -9.77 -5.37
C TYR A 96 12.40 -10.61 -6.07
N THR A 97 12.30 -11.94 -5.99
CA THR A 97 13.27 -12.86 -6.59
C THR A 97 12.76 -13.60 -7.82
N ASN A 98 11.45 -13.69 -8.02
CA ASN A 98 10.86 -14.36 -9.16
C ASN A 98 9.80 -13.49 -9.84
N ASP A 99 9.98 -13.19 -11.12
CA ASP A 99 9.09 -12.44 -12.05
C ASP A 99 7.71 -13.13 -12.29
N THR A 100 7.12 -13.78 -11.26
CA THR A 100 5.89 -14.58 -11.40
C THR A 100 4.63 -13.89 -10.87
N ALA A 101 4.74 -12.63 -10.41
CA ALA A 101 3.56 -11.89 -10.00
C ALA A 101 2.70 -11.50 -11.20
N VAL A 102 1.45 -11.94 -11.22
CA VAL A 102 0.47 -11.54 -12.25
C VAL A 102 -0.31 -10.34 -11.75
N LEU A 103 -0.23 -9.24 -12.50
CA LEU A 103 -0.98 -8.01 -12.25
C LEU A 103 -2.26 -8.02 -13.08
N THR A 104 -3.41 -7.92 -12.43
CA THR A 104 -4.72 -7.85 -13.09
C THR A 104 -5.40 -6.53 -12.76
N ALA A 105 -5.65 -5.71 -13.78
CA ALA A 105 -6.28 -4.40 -13.64
C ALA A 105 -7.40 -4.21 -14.69
N PRO A 106 -8.68 -4.23 -14.31
CA PRO A 106 -9.21 -4.47 -12.96
C PRO A 106 -9.15 -5.95 -12.55
N SER A 107 -9.27 -6.23 -11.23
CA SER A 107 -9.40 -7.60 -10.71
C SER A 107 -10.69 -8.25 -11.21
N GLU A 108 -10.56 -9.48 -11.70
CA GLU A 108 -11.70 -10.29 -12.17
C GLU A 108 -12.32 -11.14 -11.05
N THR A 109 -11.64 -11.23 -9.90
CA THR A 109 -12.01 -12.17 -8.83
C THR A 109 -12.64 -11.51 -7.61
N ILE A 110 -12.51 -10.18 -7.46
CA ILE A 110 -13.06 -9.46 -6.31
C ILE A 110 -14.57 -9.29 -6.42
N ALA A 111 -15.30 -9.60 -5.33
CA ALA A 111 -16.74 -9.35 -5.28
C ALA A 111 -17.04 -7.84 -5.33
N PRO A 112 -18.03 -7.37 -6.11
CA PRO A 112 -18.33 -5.94 -6.27
C PRO A 112 -18.57 -5.20 -4.96
N ALA A 113 -19.26 -5.83 -3.99
CA ALA A 113 -19.50 -5.23 -2.68
C ALA A 113 -18.19 -5.00 -1.91
N LEU A 114 -17.24 -5.94 -1.98
CA LEU A 114 -15.95 -5.81 -1.33
C LEU A 114 -15.09 -4.73 -2.00
N ALA A 115 -15.09 -4.69 -3.33
CA ALA A 115 -14.44 -3.63 -4.10
C ALA A 115 -14.99 -2.24 -3.72
N GLY A 116 -16.31 -2.11 -3.57
CA GLY A 116 -16.94 -0.88 -3.09
C GLY A 116 -16.43 -0.44 -1.72
N HIS A 117 -16.37 -1.35 -0.75
CA HIS A 117 -15.84 -1.06 0.59
C HIS A 117 -14.36 -0.66 0.56
N MET A 118 -13.52 -1.34 -0.24
CA MET A 118 -12.11 -0.95 -0.38
C MET A 118 -11.97 0.46 -0.97
N LYS A 119 -12.76 0.81 -1.99
CA LYS A 119 -12.76 2.16 -2.58
C LYS A 119 -13.17 3.23 -1.55
N GLU A 120 -14.19 2.97 -0.74
CA GLU A 120 -14.60 3.89 0.33
C GLU A 120 -13.47 4.10 1.34
N HIS A 121 -12.76 3.03 1.75
CA HIS A 121 -11.64 3.12 2.68
C HIS A 121 -10.44 3.86 2.06
N ALA A 122 -10.14 3.64 0.77
CA ALA A 122 -9.10 4.36 0.05
C ALA A 122 -9.38 5.86 0.00
N LEU A 123 -10.61 6.27 -0.34
CA LEU A 123 -11.03 7.68 -0.35
C LEU A 123 -11.00 8.29 1.05
N LYS A 124 -11.42 7.56 2.07
CA LYS A 124 -11.35 8.02 3.46
C LYS A 124 -9.91 8.26 3.90
N ALA A 125 -9.01 7.31 3.61
CA ALA A 125 -7.59 7.44 3.90
C ALA A 125 -6.96 8.65 3.18
N ALA A 126 -7.27 8.84 1.89
CA ALA A 126 -6.81 9.98 1.11
C ALA A 126 -7.23 11.32 1.75
N ARG A 127 -8.47 11.42 2.20
CA ARG A 127 -8.99 12.63 2.88
C ARG A 127 -8.30 12.88 4.21
N VAL A 128 -8.17 11.86 5.07
CA VAL A 128 -7.53 11.96 6.40
C VAL A 128 -6.08 12.39 6.28
N LEU A 129 -5.35 11.82 5.33
CA LEU A 129 -3.95 12.14 5.07
C LEU A 129 -3.75 13.38 4.20
N ARG A 130 -4.84 14.01 3.75
CA ARG A 130 -4.81 15.18 2.85
C ARG A 130 -3.95 14.93 1.61
N LEU A 131 -4.08 13.76 1.02
CA LEU A 131 -3.33 13.40 -0.19
C LEU A 131 -3.64 14.38 -1.33
N ARG A 132 -2.60 14.67 -2.11
CA ARG A 132 -2.66 15.51 -3.31
C ARG A 132 -1.88 14.86 -4.44
N GLY A 133 -2.32 15.07 -5.67
CA GLY A 133 -1.71 14.48 -6.85
C GLY A 133 -2.09 13.03 -7.03
N MET A 134 -1.16 12.10 -6.90
CA MET A 134 -1.40 10.68 -7.09
C MET A 134 -1.11 9.87 -5.84
N ALA A 135 -1.78 8.74 -5.70
CA ALA A 135 -1.45 7.72 -4.71
C ALA A 135 -1.93 6.34 -5.16
N ARG A 136 -1.24 5.29 -4.73
CA ARG A 136 -1.72 3.91 -4.77
C ARG A 136 -1.97 3.47 -3.33
N VAL A 137 -3.14 2.92 -3.11
CA VAL A 137 -3.56 2.40 -1.80
C VAL A 137 -3.59 0.89 -1.90
N ASP A 138 -2.80 0.24 -1.07
CA ASP A 138 -2.58 -1.19 -1.09
C ASP A 138 -3.31 -1.85 0.08
N PHE A 139 -4.01 -2.93 -0.20
CA PHE A 139 -4.81 -3.69 0.75
C PHE A 139 -4.38 -5.15 0.77
N LEU A 140 -4.39 -5.74 1.97
CA LEU A 140 -4.25 -7.19 2.15
C LEU A 140 -5.59 -7.77 2.59
N MET A 141 -6.04 -8.83 1.94
CA MET A 141 -7.26 -9.55 2.30
C MET A 141 -6.92 -10.93 2.83
N GLU A 142 -7.31 -11.20 4.08
CA GLU A 142 -7.09 -12.49 4.72
C GLU A 142 -7.95 -13.58 4.06
N LYS A 143 -7.32 -14.65 3.57
CA LYS A 143 -8.00 -15.73 2.85
C LYS A 143 -9.04 -16.45 3.70
N SER A 144 -8.74 -16.64 4.98
CA SER A 144 -9.58 -17.43 5.89
C SER A 144 -10.88 -16.74 6.28
N THR A 145 -10.88 -15.40 6.33
CA THR A 145 -12.02 -14.61 6.85
C THR A 145 -12.64 -13.69 5.82
N GLY A 146 -11.95 -13.41 4.71
CA GLY A 146 -12.35 -12.39 3.73
C GLY A 146 -12.23 -10.95 4.27
N ARG A 147 -11.68 -10.76 5.46
CA ARG A 147 -11.42 -9.42 6.01
C ARG A 147 -10.24 -8.81 5.29
N PHE A 148 -10.30 -7.51 5.05
CA PHE A 148 -9.19 -6.76 4.48
C PHE A 148 -8.68 -5.69 5.44
N ALA A 149 -7.41 -5.36 5.29
CA ALA A 149 -6.75 -4.26 5.97
C ALA A 149 -6.05 -3.38 4.94
N LEU A 150 -6.06 -2.06 5.16
CA LEU A 150 -5.18 -1.15 4.44
C LEU A 150 -3.75 -1.45 4.91
N ASN A 151 -2.88 -1.77 3.96
CA ASN A 151 -1.48 -2.08 4.21
C ASN A 151 -0.62 -0.81 4.18
N GLU A 152 -0.61 -0.14 3.03
CA GLU A 152 0.18 1.07 2.84
C GLU A 152 -0.42 2.02 1.80
N ILE A 153 0.11 3.24 1.76
CA ILE A 153 -0.24 4.25 0.77
C ILE A 153 1.05 4.80 0.14
N ASN A 154 1.16 4.61 -1.15
CA ASN A 154 2.31 5.02 -1.95
C ASN A 154 1.99 6.32 -2.69
N THR A 155 2.58 7.44 -2.27
CA THR A 155 2.36 8.77 -2.88
C THR A 155 3.24 9.03 -4.11
N LEU A 156 4.22 8.15 -4.36
CA LEU A 156 5.03 8.08 -5.58
C LEU A 156 5.08 6.61 -6.04
N PRO A 157 3.95 6.06 -6.52
CA PRO A 157 3.90 4.68 -6.97
C PRO A 157 4.76 4.47 -8.22
N GLY A 158 5.10 3.22 -8.51
CA GLY A 158 5.77 2.86 -9.76
C GLY A 158 5.03 3.43 -10.97
N PHE A 159 5.78 3.99 -11.93
CA PHE A 159 5.23 4.78 -13.03
C PHE A 159 5.70 4.28 -14.41
N THR A 160 6.01 3.00 -14.51
CA THR A 160 6.34 2.35 -15.80
C THR A 160 5.09 1.75 -16.44
N SER A 161 5.16 1.37 -17.71
CA SER A 161 4.04 0.75 -18.41
C SER A 161 3.55 -0.57 -17.82
N ILE A 162 4.39 -1.22 -17.03
CA ILE A 162 4.08 -2.47 -16.31
C ILE A 162 3.74 -2.26 -14.83
N SER A 163 3.70 -1.01 -14.37
CA SER A 163 3.34 -0.71 -12.98
C SER A 163 1.83 -0.67 -12.80
N MET A 164 1.34 -1.17 -11.67
CA MET A 164 -0.10 -1.28 -11.39
C MET A 164 -0.80 0.08 -11.42
N PHE A 165 -0.19 1.16 -10.90
CA PHE A 165 -0.82 2.48 -10.87
C PHE A 165 -1.23 2.98 -12.27
N PRO A 166 -0.34 3.07 -13.27
CA PRO A 166 -0.75 3.48 -14.62
C PRO A 166 -1.67 2.45 -15.31
N MET A 167 -1.55 1.16 -15.02
CA MET A 167 -2.48 0.14 -15.53
C MET A 167 -3.91 0.38 -15.03
N LEU A 168 -4.07 0.66 -13.74
CA LEU A 168 -5.35 0.99 -13.12
C LEU A 168 -5.94 2.30 -13.66
N MET A 169 -5.11 3.32 -13.89
CA MET A 169 -5.55 4.57 -14.50
C MET A 169 -5.98 4.37 -15.94
N ALA A 170 -5.25 3.57 -16.73
CA ALA A 170 -5.64 3.22 -18.10
C ALA A 170 -6.97 2.46 -18.14
N ALA A 171 -7.19 1.51 -17.25
CA ALA A 171 -8.47 0.80 -17.10
C ALA A 171 -9.63 1.75 -16.69
N ALA A 172 -9.32 2.84 -15.98
CA ALA A 172 -10.27 3.91 -15.65
C ALA A 172 -10.45 4.95 -16.77
N GLY A 173 -9.87 4.70 -17.98
CA GLY A 173 -10.00 5.58 -19.14
C GLY A 173 -9.02 6.76 -19.16
N VAL A 174 -7.95 6.73 -18.35
CA VAL A 174 -6.91 7.76 -18.31
C VAL A 174 -5.61 7.16 -18.83
N ASP A 175 -5.30 7.41 -20.08
CA ASP A 175 -4.04 6.96 -20.69
C ASP A 175 -2.82 7.69 -20.09
N MET A 176 -1.60 7.18 -20.37
CA MET A 176 -0.36 7.72 -19.84
C MET A 176 -0.17 9.21 -20.14
N LYS A 177 -0.52 9.66 -21.35
CA LYS A 177 -0.40 11.06 -21.74
C LYS A 177 -1.35 11.94 -20.95
N GLN A 178 -2.60 11.52 -20.83
CA GLN A 178 -3.62 12.20 -20.00
C GLN A 178 -3.22 12.22 -18.55
N LEU A 179 -2.68 11.11 -18.03
CA LEU A 179 -2.22 10.99 -16.65
C LEU A 179 -1.12 12.00 -16.33
N VAL A 180 -0.08 12.07 -17.18
CA VAL A 180 1.01 13.03 -17.03
C VAL A 180 0.50 14.48 -17.09
N ASN A 181 -0.35 14.79 -18.08
CA ASN A 181 -0.91 16.13 -18.21
C ASN A 181 -1.70 16.53 -16.96
N ARG A 182 -2.57 15.67 -16.45
CA ARG A 182 -3.35 15.95 -15.23
C ARG A 182 -2.47 16.17 -14.01
N LEU A 183 -1.38 15.42 -13.87
CA LEU A 183 -0.43 15.60 -12.76
C LEU A 183 0.30 16.95 -12.86
N VAL A 184 0.72 17.33 -14.07
CA VAL A 184 1.35 18.64 -14.33
C VAL A 184 0.35 19.78 -14.06
N ASP A 185 -0.86 19.69 -14.59
CA ASP A 185 -1.90 20.70 -14.40
C ASP A 185 -2.24 20.86 -12.91
N ALA A 186 -2.38 19.74 -12.17
CA ALA A 186 -2.61 19.79 -10.73
C ALA A 186 -1.44 20.41 -9.95
N ALA A 187 -0.21 20.21 -10.40
CA ALA A 187 0.96 20.83 -9.78
C ALA A 187 1.02 22.33 -10.06
N LEU A 188 0.76 22.75 -11.30
CA LEU A 188 0.72 24.16 -11.69
C LEU A 188 -0.40 24.93 -10.96
N GLU A 189 -1.57 24.30 -10.80
CA GLU A 189 -2.68 24.91 -10.06
C GLU A 189 -2.33 25.16 -8.58
N ARG A 190 -1.65 24.19 -7.94
CA ARG A 190 -1.18 24.35 -6.56
C ARG A 190 -0.07 25.40 -6.39
N ALA A 191 0.71 25.64 -7.44
CA ALA A 191 1.78 26.64 -7.41
C ALA A 191 1.26 28.09 -7.53
N LYS A 192 -0.01 28.28 -7.88
CA LYS A 192 -0.62 29.62 -7.91
C LYS A 192 -0.70 30.20 -6.49
N PRO A 193 -0.33 31.47 -6.30
CA PRO A 193 -0.53 32.14 -5.00
C PRO A 193 -1.99 32.05 -4.60
N SER A 194 -2.27 31.70 -3.34
CA SER A 194 -3.62 31.74 -2.81
C SER A 194 -4.15 33.18 -2.94
N ALA A 195 -5.25 33.37 -3.65
CA ALA A 195 -5.92 34.67 -3.74
C ALA A 195 -6.40 35.07 -2.33
N GLY A 196 -5.55 35.75 -1.57
CA GLY A 196 -5.89 36.18 -0.21
C GLY A 196 -4.71 36.54 0.70
N SER A 197 -3.49 36.61 0.19
CA SER A 197 -2.34 37.14 0.94
C SER A 197 -1.90 38.50 0.36
N ALA A 198 -2.77 39.46 0.40
CA ALA A 198 -2.45 40.86 0.19
C ALA A 198 -3.00 41.66 1.38
#